data_55640b3eb775ead6184f80c3b3e67652
#
_entry.id   55640b3eb775ead6184f80c3b3e67652
#
_cell.length_a   1.000
_cell.length_b   1.000
_cell.length_c   1.000
_cell.angle_alpha   90.00
_cell.angle_beta   90.00
_cell.angle_gamma   90.00
#
_symmetry.space_group_name_H-M   'P 1'
#
loop_
_entity.id
_entity.type
_entity.pdbx_description
1 polymer ?
#
loop_
_entity_poly.entity_id
_entity_poly.type
_entity_poly.pdbx_seq_one_letter_code
_entity_poly.pdbx_strand_id
1 'polypeptide(L)'
;MLTSIYMKKLYTWGGKFADRNITVSDIADNKGKKKFLQTTATNSEEAAAAKEAGIDMILCKSPVIDEIRKGAPDIFLTATIDLALFTTKTEVLNEAFRAMSVGADQVYTARGPHIVEMLSKEDIPVMCHLGLVPRKSSW
;
A
#
# COMPACT_ATOMS: atom_id res chain seq x y z
N MET A 1 -20.43 -4.06 20.16
CA MET A 1 -19.30 -3.52 20.89
C MET A 1 -18.35 -2.85 19.89
N LEU A 2 -18.32 -1.53 19.89
CA LEU A 2 -17.33 -0.78 19.11
C LEU A 2 -15.99 -0.92 19.83
N THR A 3 -15.12 -1.78 19.34
CA THR A 3 -13.70 -1.76 19.70
C THR A 3 -13.18 -0.41 19.25
N SER A 4 -12.77 0.43 20.21
CA SER A 4 -12.06 1.66 19.90
C SER A 4 -10.84 1.29 19.06
N ILE A 5 -10.91 1.55 17.76
CA ILE A 5 -9.75 1.41 16.89
C ILE A 5 -8.78 2.51 17.34
N TYR A 6 -7.73 2.09 18.01
CA TYR A 6 -6.70 3.01 18.46
C TYR A 6 -5.95 3.49 17.22
N MET A 7 -6.34 4.66 16.71
CA MET A 7 -5.69 5.29 15.56
C MET A 7 -4.27 5.66 15.90
N LYS A 8 -3.35 5.32 15.02
CA LYS A 8 -1.92 5.59 15.18
C LYS A 8 -1.53 6.85 14.43
N LYS A 9 -0.90 7.78 15.13
CA LYS A 9 -0.38 9.00 14.51
C LYS A 9 0.98 8.72 13.88
N LEU A 10 1.08 9.00 12.60
CA LEU A 10 2.30 8.87 11.82
C LEU A 10 2.75 10.23 11.29
N TYR A 11 4.06 10.38 11.13
CA TYR A 11 4.63 11.42 10.29
C TYR A 11 4.95 10.82 8.93
N THR A 12 4.19 11.20 7.93
CA THR A 12 4.23 10.57 6.61
C THR A 12 5.44 11.00 5.78
N TRP A 13 5.74 10.26 4.73
CA TRP A 13 6.76 10.61 3.74
C TRP A 13 6.52 11.96 3.08
N GLY A 14 5.27 12.41 2.98
CA GLY A 14 4.90 13.74 2.51
C GLY A 14 5.11 14.86 3.53
N GLY A 15 5.72 14.57 4.69
CA GLY A 15 6.00 15.56 5.71
C GLY A 15 4.76 16.06 6.45
N LYS A 16 3.74 15.23 6.62
CA LYS A 16 2.48 15.57 7.30
C LYS A 16 2.16 14.55 8.38
N PHE A 17 1.51 15.00 9.45
CA PHE A 17 0.89 14.09 10.40
C PHE A 17 -0.37 13.49 9.79
N ALA A 18 -0.57 12.20 10.00
CA ALA A 18 -1.76 11.48 9.59
C ALA A 18 -2.11 10.39 10.59
N ASP A 19 -3.39 10.08 10.69
CA ASP A 19 -3.86 8.93 11.45
C ASP A 19 -3.89 7.69 10.55
N ARG A 20 -3.59 6.52 11.14
CA ARG A 20 -3.71 5.21 10.48
C ARG A 20 -4.34 4.19 11.42
N ASN A 21 -5.16 3.33 10.84
CA ASN A 21 -5.76 2.20 11.56
C ASN A 21 -4.73 1.14 11.94
N ILE A 22 -3.77 0.86 11.04
CA ILE A 22 -2.66 -0.08 11.25
C ILE A 22 -1.38 0.48 10.63
N THR A 23 -0.25 -0.09 11.04
CA THR A 23 1.10 0.25 10.54
C THR A 23 1.80 -0.98 9.99
N VAL A 24 2.95 -0.79 9.34
CA VAL A 24 3.83 -1.90 8.93
C VAL A 24 4.24 -2.76 10.11
N SER A 25 4.53 -2.16 11.27
CA SER A 25 4.85 -2.89 12.50
C SER A 25 3.68 -3.76 12.97
N ASP A 26 2.45 -3.25 12.89
CA ASP A 26 1.26 -4.05 13.25
C ASP A 26 1.12 -5.29 12.37
N ILE A 27 1.38 -5.16 11.08
CA ILE A 27 1.34 -6.29 10.14
C ILE A 27 2.40 -7.33 10.53
N ALA A 28 3.63 -6.89 10.79
CA ALA A 28 4.74 -7.76 11.16
C ALA A 28 4.48 -8.48 12.51
N ASP A 29 4.06 -7.74 13.53
CA ASP A 29 3.85 -8.25 14.89
C ASP A 29 2.66 -9.22 15.00
N ASN A 30 1.71 -9.11 14.08
CA ASN A 30 0.52 -9.95 14.04
C ASN A 30 0.64 -11.16 13.10
N LYS A 31 1.80 -11.37 12.48
CA LYS A 31 2.03 -12.55 11.62
C LYS A 31 1.76 -13.85 12.38
N GLY A 32 0.85 -14.67 11.83
CA GLY A 32 0.41 -15.91 12.45
C GLY A 32 -0.57 -15.76 13.62
N LYS A 33 -0.94 -14.53 14.02
CA LYS A 33 -1.85 -14.25 15.15
C LYS A 33 -3.17 -13.65 14.69
N LYS A 34 -3.13 -12.65 13.80
CA LYS A 34 -4.30 -11.94 13.30
C LYS A 34 -4.30 -11.93 11.77
N LYS A 35 -5.48 -12.09 11.18
CA LYS A 35 -5.70 -11.90 9.75
C LYS A 35 -6.19 -10.49 9.50
N PHE A 36 -5.58 -9.80 8.54
CA PHE A 36 -6.03 -8.52 8.04
C PHE A 36 -6.83 -8.70 6.75
N LEU A 37 -7.90 -7.94 6.61
CA LEU A 37 -8.74 -7.95 5.41
C LEU A 37 -8.25 -6.86 4.45
N GLN A 38 -8.00 -7.25 3.21
CA GLN A 38 -7.58 -6.33 2.15
C GLN A 38 -8.55 -6.40 0.98
N THR A 39 -8.88 -5.24 0.42
CA THR A 39 -9.62 -5.13 -0.84
C THR A 39 -8.93 -4.17 -1.79
N THR A 40 -9.42 -4.09 -3.02
CA THR A 40 -8.99 -3.08 -4.00
C THR A 40 -10.00 -1.95 -4.05
N ALA A 41 -9.54 -0.75 -4.41
CA ALA A 41 -10.39 0.40 -4.71
C ALA A 41 -9.79 1.19 -5.89
N THR A 42 -10.66 1.79 -6.70
CA THR A 42 -10.28 2.56 -7.89
C THR A 42 -10.64 4.05 -7.77
N ASN A 43 -11.47 4.40 -6.80
CA ASN A 43 -11.97 5.76 -6.56
C ASN A 43 -12.28 5.99 -5.07
N SER A 44 -12.60 7.23 -4.73
CA SER A 44 -12.90 7.63 -3.35
C SER A 44 -14.18 6.99 -2.78
N GLU A 45 -15.18 6.72 -3.60
CA GLU A 45 -16.45 6.10 -3.17
C GLU A 45 -16.22 4.65 -2.75
N GLU A 46 -15.49 3.88 -3.55
CA GLU A 46 -15.10 2.51 -3.22
C GLU A 46 -14.22 2.47 -1.96
N ALA A 47 -13.30 3.42 -1.82
CA ALA A 47 -12.45 3.52 -0.65
C ALA A 47 -13.27 3.83 0.62
N ALA A 48 -14.24 4.74 0.54
CA ALA A 48 -15.14 5.06 1.64
C ALA A 48 -16.00 3.84 2.04
N ALA A 49 -16.54 3.12 1.06
CA ALA A 49 -17.30 1.90 1.29
C ALA A 49 -16.46 0.80 1.95
N ALA A 50 -15.21 0.63 1.52
CA ALA A 50 -14.28 -0.31 2.14
C ALA A 50 -14.00 0.05 3.62
N LYS A 51 -13.80 1.33 3.91
CA LYS A 51 -13.64 1.83 5.28
C LYS A 51 -14.89 1.55 6.13
N GLU A 52 -16.07 1.86 5.62
CA GLU A 52 -17.35 1.62 6.31
C GLU A 52 -17.56 0.12 6.59
N ALA A 53 -17.15 -0.74 5.66
CA ALA A 53 -17.23 -2.19 5.79
C ALA A 53 -16.22 -2.79 6.80
N GLY A 54 -15.31 -1.97 7.37
CA GLY A 54 -14.32 -2.44 8.34
C GLY A 54 -13.12 -3.15 7.69
N ILE A 55 -12.82 -2.86 6.43
CA ILE A 55 -11.62 -3.36 5.75
C ILE A 55 -10.36 -2.74 6.37
N ASP A 56 -9.35 -3.54 6.62
CA ASP A 56 -8.10 -3.10 7.25
C ASP A 56 -7.15 -2.40 6.28
N MET A 57 -7.10 -2.85 5.02
CA MET A 57 -6.12 -2.42 4.02
C MET A 57 -6.76 -2.24 2.65
N ILE A 58 -6.33 -1.22 1.92
CA ILE A 58 -6.73 -1.00 0.52
C ILE A 58 -5.51 -1.10 -0.38
N LEU A 59 -5.65 -1.86 -1.47
CA LEU A 59 -4.70 -1.92 -2.58
C LEU A 59 -5.27 -1.09 -3.73
N CYS A 60 -4.49 -0.17 -4.27
CA CYS A 60 -4.88 0.62 -5.44
C CYS A 60 -3.70 0.82 -6.39
N LYS A 61 -3.97 1.29 -7.59
CA LYS A 61 -2.91 1.71 -8.52
C LYS A 61 -2.21 2.97 -7.99
N SER A 62 -0.91 3.07 -8.14
CA SER A 62 -0.13 4.20 -7.63
C SER A 62 -0.60 5.58 -8.14
N PRO A 63 -1.08 5.77 -9.38
CA PRO A 63 -1.55 7.08 -9.82
C PRO A 63 -2.81 7.61 -9.13
N VAL A 64 -3.62 6.76 -8.47
CA VAL A 64 -4.90 7.17 -7.86
C VAL A 64 -4.85 7.29 -6.34
N ILE A 65 -3.67 7.29 -5.73
CA ILE A 65 -3.49 7.38 -4.27
C ILE A 65 -4.24 8.57 -3.67
N ASP A 66 -4.12 9.75 -4.26
CA ASP A 66 -4.78 10.96 -3.79
C ASP A 66 -6.31 10.82 -3.74
N GLU A 67 -6.86 10.16 -4.76
CA GLU A 67 -8.30 9.92 -4.86
C GLU A 67 -8.77 8.93 -3.77
N ILE A 68 -8.02 7.86 -3.56
CA ILE A 68 -8.33 6.87 -2.53
C ILE A 68 -8.25 7.51 -1.13
N ARG A 69 -7.26 8.38 -0.87
CA ARG A 69 -7.11 9.08 0.40
C ARG A 69 -8.28 10.00 0.73
N LYS A 70 -8.97 10.55 -0.25
CA LYS A 70 -10.20 11.34 -0.02
C LYS A 70 -11.31 10.49 0.61
N GLY A 71 -11.49 9.25 0.13
CA GLY A 71 -12.51 8.34 0.67
C GLY A 71 -12.10 7.63 1.96
N ALA A 72 -10.81 7.30 2.09
CA ALA A 72 -10.28 6.53 3.21
C ALA A 72 -8.96 7.17 3.74
N PRO A 73 -9.04 8.30 4.46
CA PRO A 73 -7.86 9.05 4.87
C PRO A 73 -6.98 8.32 5.88
N ASP A 74 -7.53 7.38 6.63
CA ASP A 74 -6.90 6.69 7.76
C ASP A 74 -6.68 5.19 7.57
N ILE A 75 -7.11 4.60 6.46
CA ILE A 75 -6.88 3.18 6.14
C ILE A 75 -5.44 2.99 5.64
N PHE A 76 -4.83 1.85 6.01
CA PHE A 76 -3.54 1.43 5.46
C PHE A 76 -3.64 1.23 3.95
N LEU A 77 -2.80 1.92 3.18
CA LEU A 77 -2.89 1.99 1.74
C LEU A 77 -1.64 1.46 1.05
N THR A 78 -1.83 0.46 0.19
CA THR A 78 -0.78 -0.14 -0.64
C THR A 78 -0.88 0.35 -2.08
N ALA A 79 0.19 0.94 -2.58
CA ALA A 79 0.28 1.45 -3.95
C ALA A 79 0.87 0.41 -4.90
N THR A 80 0.10 -0.07 -5.85
CA THR A 80 0.58 -0.97 -6.90
C THR A 80 1.37 -0.21 -7.95
N ILE A 81 2.63 -0.57 -8.15
CA ILE A 81 3.47 -0.07 -9.24
C ILE A 81 3.28 -0.98 -10.44
N ASP A 82 2.61 -0.48 -11.46
CA ASP A 82 2.24 -1.26 -12.64
C ASP A 82 3.47 -1.73 -13.44
N LEU A 83 3.48 -3.01 -13.82
CA LEU A 83 4.59 -3.65 -14.54
C LEU A 83 4.83 -3.08 -15.94
N ALA A 84 3.77 -2.60 -16.59
CA ALA A 84 3.83 -2.13 -17.97
C ALA A 84 4.08 -0.62 -18.08
N LEU A 85 3.70 0.15 -17.04
CA LEU A 85 3.87 1.60 -17.03
C LEU A 85 5.25 2.03 -16.51
N PHE A 86 5.80 1.28 -15.54
CA PHE A 86 7.09 1.58 -14.92
C PHE A 86 8.06 0.45 -15.22
N THR A 87 8.83 0.59 -16.31
CA THR A 87 9.58 -0.51 -16.91
C THR A 87 11.04 -0.59 -16.47
N THR A 88 11.65 0.52 -16.10
CA THR A 88 13.03 0.60 -15.62
C THR A 88 13.10 0.65 -14.09
N LYS A 89 14.26 0.32 -13.53
CA LYS A 89 14.52 0.45 -12.08
C LYS A 89 14.31 1.88 -11.59
N THR A 90 14.77 2.86 -12.36
CA THR A 90 14.63 4.28 -12.02
C THR A 90 13.17 4.71 -12.00
N GLU A 91 12.37 4.30 -13.00
CA GLU A 91 10.94 4.59 -13.03
C GLU A 91 10.21 3.97 -11.84
N VAL A 92 10.50 2.72 -11.50
CA VAL A 92 9.91 2.04 -10.35
C VAL A 92 10.26 2.78 -9.05
N LEU A 93 11.51 3.17 -8.87
CA LEU A 93 11.96 3.86 -7.67
C LEU A 93 11.33 5.26 -7.56
N ASN A 94 11.31 6.03 -8.65
CA ASN A 94 10.68 7.34 -8.69
C ASN A 94 9.19 7.27 -8.36
N GLU A 95 8.48 6.30 -8.94
CA GLU A 95 7.06 6.11 -8.66
C GLU A 95 6.80 5.65 -7.21
N ALA A 96 7.66 4.81 -6.66
CA ALA A 96 7.58 4.41 -5.26
C ALA A 96 7.70 5.62 -4.32
N PHE A 97 8.70 6.47 -4.52
CA PHE A 97 8.87 7.71 -3.74
C PHE A 97 7.67 8.65 -3.91
N ARG A 98 7.18 8.80 -5.14
CA ARG A 98 6.00 9.62 -5.40
C ARG A 98 4.78 9.08 -4.65
N ALA A 99 4.50 7.78 -4.76
CA ALA A 99 3.36 7.14 -4.10
C ALA A 99 3.43 7.30 -2.58
N MET A 100 4.60 7.07 -1.97
CA MET A 100 4.81 7.27 -0.54
C MET A 100 4.61 8.74 -0.13
N SER A 101 5.10 9.70 -0.92
CA SER A 101 4.99 11.13 -0.61
C SER A 101 3.55 11.65 -0.66
N VAL A 102 2.69 11.05 -1.49
CA VAL A 102 1.27 11.42 -1.59
C VAL A 102 0.35 10.61 -0.67
N GLY A 103 0.91 9.70 0.13
CA GLY A 103 0.17 9.07 1.22
C GLY A 103 -0.01 7.55 1.16
N ALA A 104 0.72 6.83 0.32
CA ALA A 104 0.84 5.37 0.45
C ALA A 104 1.59 5.00 1.73
N ASP A 105 1.26 3.86 2.32
CA ASP A 105 1.94 3.32 3.50
C ASP A 105 2.93 2.20 3.12
N GLN A 106 2.72 1.59 1.96
CA GLN A 106 3.66 0.67 1.33
C GLN A 106 3.43 0.63 -0.19
N VAL A 107 4.37 0.04 -0.92
CA VAL A 107 4.21 -0.24 -2.34
C VAL A 107 4.08 -1.74 -2.59
N TYR A 108 3.42 -2.09 -3.68
CA TYR A 108 3.31 -3.46 -4.17
C TYR A 108 3.99 -3.59 -5.52
N THR A 109 4.77 -4.63 -5.68
CA THR A 109 5.39 -4.97 -6.97
C THR A 109 5.32 -6.46 -7.26
N ALA A 110 5.13 -6.82 -8.53
CA ALA A 110 5.26 -8.19 -9.03
C ALA A 110 6.58 -8.41 -9.79
N ARG A 111 7.55 -7.52 -9.60
CA ARG A 111 8.89 -7.68 -10.16
C ARG A 111 9.75 -8.61 -9.30
N GLY A 112 10.89 -8.98 -9.84
CA GLY A 112 11.81 -9.91 -9.18
C GLY A 112 12.43 -9.36 -7.88
N PRO A 113 13.07 -10.26 -7.10
CA PRO A 113 13.63 -9.91 -5.79
C PRO A 113 14.60 -8.71 -5.79
N HIS A 114 15.33 -8.51 -6.89
CA HIS A 114 16.27 -7.39 -7.02
C HIS A 114 15.59 -6.00 -6.96
N ILE A 115 14.32 -5.92 -7.35
CA ILE A 115 13.52 -4.68 -7.21
C ILE A 115 13.06 -4.50 -5.76
N VAL A 116 12.66 -5.58 -5.12
CA VAL A 116 12.30 -5.57 -3.69
C VAL A 116 13.49 -5.12 -2.85
N GLU A 117 14.68 -5.67 -3.12
CA GLU A 117 15.91 -5.28 -2.45
C GLU A 117 16.23 -3.79 -2.66
N MET A 118 16.11 -3.29 -3.89
CA MET A 118 16.31 -1.90 -4.21
C MET A 118 15.39 -0.98 -3.40
N LEU A 119 14.10 -1.29 -3.36
CA LEU A 119 13.10 -0.51 -2.62
C LEU A 119 13.35 -0.57 -1.10
N SER A 120 13.68 -1.75 -0.58
CA SER A 120 13.97 -1.95 0.85
C SER A 120 15.22 -1.19 1.31
N LYS A 121 16.24 -1.06 0.47
CA LYS A 121 17.44 -0.28 0.77
C LYS A 121 17.18 1.22 0.90
N GLU A 122 16.08 1.70 0.34
CA GLU A 122 15.61 3.08 0.47
C GLU A 122 14.54 3.22 1.58
N ASP A 123 14.44 2.24 2.48
CA ASP A 123 13.46 2.19 3.58
C ASP A 123 11.99 2.23 3.13
N ILE A 124 11.71 1.92 1.87
CA ILE A 124 10.34 1.87 1.35
C ILE A 124 9.72 0.52 1.74
N PRO A 125 8.61 0.51 2.51
CA PRO A 125 7.89 -0.73 2.78
C PRO A 125 7.37 -1.34 1.48
N VAL A 126 7.65 -2.62 1.26
CA VAL A 126 7.31 -3.29 0.01
C VAL A 126 6.61 -4.63 0.24
N MET A 127 5.51 -4.85 -0.48
CA MET A 127 4.85 -6.13 -0.63
C MET A 127 5.15 -6.69 -2.02
N CYS A 128 5.62 -7.93 -2.09
CA CYS A 128 6.01 -8.57 -3.34
C CYS A 128 5.09 -9.71 -3.71
N HIS A 129 4.72 -9.79 -4.99
CA HIS A 129 4.04 -10.94 -5.56
C HIS A 129 5.09 -11.96 -6.03
N LEU A 130 5.16 -13.09 -5.34
CA LEU A 130 6.07 -14.19 -5.64
C LEU A 130 5.32 -15.42 -6.14
N GLY A 131 6.04 -16.33 -6.80
CA GLY A 131 5.47 -17.55 -7.37
C GLY A 131 4.79 -17.30 -8.71
N LEU A 132 3.55 -17.78 -8.87
CA LEU A 132 2.79 -17.59 -10.11
C LEU A 132 2.29 -16.16 -10.21
N VAL A 133 2.87 -15.39 -11.13
CA VAL A 133 2.44 -14.03 -11.46
C VAL A 133 1.64 -14.09 -12.77
N PRO A 134 0.31 -13.92 -12.78
CA PRO A 134 -0.51 -14.14 -13.97
C PRO A 134 -0.09 -13.32 -15.19
N ARG A 135 0.34 -12.06 -15.01
CA ARG A 135 0.83 -11.20 -16.11
C ARG A 135 2.18 -11.64 -16.70
N LYS A 136 2.82 -12.63 -16.11
CA LYS A 136 4.09 -13.22 -16.56
C LYS A 136 3.93 -14.68 -16.98
N SER A 137 2.72 -15.13 -17.22
CA SER A 137 2.40 -16.54 -17.51
C SER A 137 2.45 -16.93 -18.99
N SER A 138 2.98 -16.05 -19.85
CA SER A 138 3.11 -16.30 -21.30
C SER A 138 4.33 -17.15 -21.68
N TRP A 139 5.04 -17.74 -20.74
CA TRP A 139 6.24 -18.57 -20.95
C TRP A 139 6.11 -19.96 -20.35
#